data_e675e999ab8a0430956c6f7fbf337667
#
_entry.id   e675e999ab8a0430956c6f7fbf337667
#
_cell.length_a   1.000
_cell.length_b   1.000
_cell.length_c   1.000
_cell.angle_alpha   90.00
_cell.angle_beta   90.00
_cell.angle_gamma   90.00
#
_symmetry.space_group_name_H-M   'P 1'
#
loop_
_entity.id
_entity.type
_entity.pdbx_description
1 polymer ?
#
loop_
_entity_poly.entity_id
_entity_poly.type
_entity_poly.pdbx_seq_one_letter_code
_entity_poly.pdbx_strand_id
1 'polypeptide(L)'
;MTTLYVSDLDGTLFGADSRVSAESEKILTGLPHDKLFTIATARTPATVDLIIPSDVGPHIPAIVITGAALWERDAKRYTDVKIMDPDAVAVAEDAMLLCGLAPFTYAIDAPEGMLYAYGRIPEGRPQYEPLTKAERAFVDERSNLPLKKIYLRSNPGVCPPLLVFGIGNRAQVDKAAAIIQAKVDCSVSVYGDVFNPDKGFVEVFAPGVSKGAAVLALKKRLGADRLVVFGDSHNDMAMMSVADTAVAVANATADVKAMATVITGRNTESSVARFIEADK
;
A
#
# COMPACT_ATOMS: atom_id res chain seq x y z
N MET A 1 24.15 16.80 2.70
CA MET A 1 23.21 16.03 3.58
C MET A 1 22.17 15.40 2.67
N THR A 2 22.14 14.08 2.63
CA THR A 2 21.22 13.36 1.73
C THR A 2 19.85 13.22 2.39
N THR A 3 18.81 13.70 1.72
CA THR A 3 17.43 13.62 2.22
C THR A 3 16.63 12.63 1.39
N LEU A 4 15.96 11.69 2.07
CA LEU A 4 14.99 10.79 1.46
C LEU A 4 13.59 11.39 1.61
N TYR A 5 12.94 11.65 0.49
CA TYR A 5 11.55 12.08 0.40
C TYR A 5 10.69 10.88 -0.01
N VAL A 6 9.67 10.59 0.77
CA VAL A 6 8.74 9.50 0.50
C VAL A 6 7.32 10.01 0.50
N SER A 7 6.61 9.83 -0.60
CA SER A 7 5.23 10.26 -0.73
C SER A 7 4.27 9.08 -0.81
N ASP A 8 3.13 9.17 -0.12
CA ASP A 8 1.96 8.40 -0.54
C ASP A 8 1.48 8.87 -1.92
N LEU A 9 0.66 8.07 -2.59
CA LEU A 9 0.17 8.35 -3.93
C LEU A 9 -1.25 8.94 -3.93
N ASP A 10 -2.22 8.15 -3.51
CA ASP A 10 -3.64 8.45 -3.65
C ASP A 10 -4.07 9.53 -2.65
N GLY A 11 -4.48 10.69 -3.15
CA GLY A 11 -4.82 11.82 -2.29
C GLY A 11 -3.63 12.67 -1.84
N THR A 12 -2.38 12.24 -2.14
CA THR A 12 -1.14 12.92 -1.73
C THR A 12 -0.35 13.42 -2.94
N LEU A 13 0.33 12.53 -3.69
CA LEU A 13 1.09 12.92 -4.88
C LEU A 13 0.19 13.05 -6.12
N PHE A 14 -0.82 12.21 -6.22
CA PHE A 14 -1.76 12.20 -7.34
C PHE A 14 -2.76 13.33 -7.25
N GLY A 15 -3.04 13.94 -8.42
CA GLY A 15 -4.16 14.84 -8.62
C GLY A 15 -5.53 14.13 -8.61
N ALA A 16 -6.57 14.86 -8.95
CA ALA A 16 -7.94 14.33 -9.00
C ALA A 16 -8.15 13.24 -10.09
N ASP A 17 -7.28 13.16 -11.07
CA ASP A 17 -7.26 12.18 -12.16
C ASP A 17 -6.45 10.90 -11.83
N SER A 18 -5.99 10.76 -10.59
CA SER A 18 -5.12 9.68 -10.14
C SER A 18 -3.81 9.58 -10.93
N ARG A 19 -3.24 10.71 -11.30
CA ARG A 19 -1.96 10.80 -12.02
C ARG A 19 -1.02 11.81 -11.38
N VAL A 20 0.27 11.65 -11.66
CA VAL A 20 1.28 12.67 -11.40
C VAL A 20 1.07 13.83 -12.37
N SER A 21 0.98 15.05 -11.88
CA SER A 21 0.86 16.22 -12.75
C SER A 21 2.15 16.47 -13.55
N ALA A 22 2.04 17.08 -14.73
CA ALA A 22 3.22 17.42 -15.54
C ALA A 22 4.22 18.33 -14.82
N GLU A 23 3.74 19.19 -13.91
CA GLU A 23 4.60 20.03 -13.08
C GLU A 23 5.34 19.18 -12.04
N SER A 24 4.63 18.27 -11.33
CA SER A 24 5.26 17.36 -10.39
C SER A 24 6.29 16.46 -11.07
N GLU A 25 5.97 15.91 -12.22
CA GLU A 25 6.89 15.10 -13.03
C GLU A 25 8.17 15.89 -13.35
N LYS A 26 8.03 17.10 -13.90
CA LYS A 26 9.17 17.96 -14.25
C LYS A 26 10.07 18.26 -13.05
N ILE A 27 9.48 18.55 -11.90
CA ILE A 27 10.25 18.85 -10.67
C ILE A 27 10.95 17.59 -10.18
N LEU A 28 10.22 16.47 -10.07
CA LEU A 28 10.74 15.24 -9.47
C LEU A 28 11.82 14.57 -10.34
N THR A 29 11.75 14.70 -11.66
CA THR A 29 12.81 14.24 -12.57
C THR A 29 14.06 15.12 -12.55
N GLY A 30 13.92 16.38 -12.18
CA GLY A 30 15.01 17.35 -12.10
C GLY A 30 15.68 17.47 -10.72
N LEU A 31 15.35 16.59 -9.76
CA LEU A 31 15.90 16.69 -8.41
C LEU A 31 17.43 16.49 -8.38
N PRO A 32 18.16 17.25 -7.56
CA PRO A 32 19.61 17.06 -7.36
C PRO A 32 19.88 15.74 -6.64
N HIS A 33 21.10 15.22 -6.79
CA HIS A 33 21.50 13.89 -6.31
C HIS A 33 21.40 13.67 -4.78
N ASP A 34 21.35 14.73 -3.99
CA ASP A 34 21.18 14.65 -2.55
C ASP A 34 19.71 14.67 -2.10
N LYS A 35 18.77 14.85 -3.03
CA LYS A 35 17.32 14.72 -2.83
C LYS A 35 16.80 13.43 -3.45
N LEU A 36 16.76 12.38 -2.65
CA LEU A 36 16.26 11.07 -3.06
C LEU A 36 14.73 11.02 -2.96
N PHE A 37 14.04 10.70 -4.04
CA PHE A 37 12.58 10.63 -4.05
C PHE A 37 12.07 9.22 -4.35
N THR A 38 11.09 8.76 -3.58
CA THR A 38 10.32 7.55 -3.83
C THR A 38 8.90 7.62 -3.27
N ILE A 39 8.16 6.55 -3.41
CA ILE A 39 6.76 6.43 -2.98
C ILE A 39 6.56 5.32 -1.95
N ALA A 40 5.50 5.46 -1.14
CA ALA A 40 5.01 4.42 -0.24
C ALA A 40 3.49 4.26 -0.39
N THR A 41 3.05 3.15 -0.98
CA THR A 41 1.67 2.96 -1.37
C THR A 41 1.12 1.58 -0.98
N ALA A 42 -0.21 1.48 -0.83
CA ALA A 42 -0.90 0.20 -0.74
C ALA A 42 -1.03 -0.50 -2.11
N ARG A 43 -0.74 0.20 -3.20
CA ARG A 43 -0.82 -0.34 -4.55
C ARG A 43 0.24 -1.41 -4.80
N THR A 44 -0.03 -2.25 -5.81
CA THR A 44 0.94 -3.20 -6.35
C THR A 44 1.76 -2.56 -7.46
N PRO A 45 2.94 -3.09 -7.82
CA PRO A 45 3.75 -2.58 -8.94
C PRO A 45 3.00 -2.51 -10.26
N ALA A 46 2.09 -3.43 -10.49
CA ALA A 46 1.29 -3.46 -11.72
C ALA A 46 0.51 -2.16 -11.98
N THR A 47 0.03 -1.52 -10.91
CA THR A 47 -0.66 -0.23 -11.01
C THR A 47 0.30 0.97 -10.86
N VAL A 48 1.37 0.83 -10.09
CA VAL A 48 2.39 1.87 -9.93
C VAL A 48 3.10 2.16 -11.25
N ASP A 49 3.57 1.13 -11.93
CA ASP A 49 4.34 1.26 -13.17
C ASP A 49 3.53 1.79 -14.35
N LEU A 50 2.19 1.69 -14.29
CA LEU A 50 1.30 2.25 -15.31
C LEU A 50 1.04 3.74 -15.13
N ILE A 51 1.18 4.26 -13.92
CA ILE A 51 0.68 5.59 -13.55
C ILE A 51 1.83 6.56 -13.25
N ILE A 52 2.94 6.04 -12.73
CA ILE A 52 4.11 6.86 -12.40
C ILE A 52 5.08 6.83 -13.57
N PRO A 53 5.44 8.00 -14.15
CA PRO A 53 6.46 8.07 -15.19
C PRO A 53 7.76 7.37 -14.79
N SER A 54 8.40 6.70 -15.74
CA SER A 54 9.58 5.85 -15.49
C SER A 54 10.79 6.61 -14.95
N ASP A 55 10.88 7.88 -15.24
CA ASP A 55 11.95 8.81 -14.85
C ASP A 55 11.70 9.52 -13.52
N VAL A 56 10.53 9.33 -12.89
CA VAL A 56 10.25 9.81 -11.55
C VAL A 56 10.77 8.80 -10.51
N GLY A 57 11.89 9.09 -9.87
CA GLY A 57 12.53 8.25 -8.84
C GLY A 57 12.91 6.83 -9.30
N PRO A 58 13.52 6.63 -10.51
CA PRO A 58 13.70 5.31 -11.08
C PRO A 58 14.69 4.42 -10.30
N HIS A 59 15.72 5.04 -9.74
CA HIS A 59 16.84 4.31 -9.09
C HIS A 59 16.61 3.99 -7.62
N ILE A 60 15.45 4.37 -7.07
CA ILE A 60 15.11 4.14 -5.67
C ILE A 60 13.91 3.20 -5.63
N PRO A 61 13.99 2.10 -4.86
CA PRO A 61 12.87 1.19 -4.76
C PRO A 61 11.62 1.89 -4.26
N ALA A 62 10.48 1.61 -4.89
CA ALA A 62 9.17 2.00 -4.40
C ALA A 62 8.75 1.08 -3.26
N ILE A 63 8.17 1.65 -2.21
CA ILE A 63 7.54 0.89 -1.13
C ILE A 63 6.11 0.56 -1.59
N VAL A 64 5.82 -0.73 -1.75
CA VAL A 64 4.55 -1.22 -2.31
C VAL A 64 3.83 -2.13 -1.31
N ILE A 65 2.53 -2.36 -1.54
CA ILE A 65 1.70 -3.26 -0.74
C ILE A 65 1.83 -2.90 0.77
N THR A 66 1.62 -1.62 1.09
CA THR A 66 1.65 -1.08 2.47
C THR A 66 2.99 -1.31 3.21
N GLY A 67 4.09 -1.55 2.48
CA GLY A 67 5.41 -1.85 3.04
C GLY A 67 5.74 -3.34 3.14
N ALA A 68 4.89 -4.23 2.63
CA ALA A 68 5.17 -5.66 2.59
C ALA A 68 6.28 -6.02 1.58
N ALA A 69 6.60 -5.14 0.63
CA ALA A 69 7.69 -5.33 -0.31
C ALA A 69 8.26 -4.01 -0.81
N LEU A 70 9.50 -4.06 -1.28
CA LEU A 70 10.10 -3.03 -2.12
C LEU A 70 10.03 -3.47 -3.59
N TRP A 71 9.79 -2.53 -4.48
CA TRP A 71 9.77 -2.73 -5.92
C TRP A 71 10.89 -1.96 -6.59
N GLU A 72 11.88 -2.66 -7.14
CA GLU A 72 12.94 -2.06 -7.96
C GLU A 72 12.41 -1.84 -9.37
N ARG A 73 11.99 -0.62 -9.66
CA ARG A 73 11.28 -0.25 -10.90
C ARG A 73 12.09 -0.51 -12.16
N ASP A 74 13.39 -0.25 -12.13
CA ASP A 74 14.29 -0.48 -13.28
C ASP A 74 14.49 -1.97 -13.54
N ALA A 75 14.69 -2.75 -12.49
CA ALA A 75 14.96 -4.18 -12.57
C ALA A 75 13.66 -5.02 -12.68
N LYS A 76 12.49 -4.40 -12.51
CA LYS A 76 11.16 -5.05 -12.52
C LYS A 76 11.09 -6.27 -11.60
N ARG A 77 11.59 -6.11 -10.37
CA ARG A 77 11.61 -7.19 -9.38
C ARG A 77 11.26 -6.69 -7.98
N TYR A 78 10.69 -7.60 -7.21
CA TYR A 78 10.49 -7.38 -5.78
C TYR A 78 11.77 -7.64 -4.99
N THR A 79 11.99 -6.82 -3.96
CA THR A 79 13.03 -7.02 -2.95
C THR A 79 12.46 -6.76 -1.56
N ASP A 80 13.15 -7.24 -0.51
CA ASP A 80 12.73 -7.08 0.88
C ASP A 80 11.27 -7.50 1.15
N VAL A 81 10.87 -8.65 0.59
CA VAL A 81 9.51 -9.18 0.70
C VAL A 81 9.28 -9.73 2.11
N LYS A 82 8.18 -9.33 2.75
CA LYS A 82 7.75 -9.78 4.08
C LYS A 82 6.68 -10.87 3.92
N ILE A 83 7.09 -12.12 4.05
CA ILE A 83 6.22 -13.29 3.90
C ILE A 83 5.45 -13.52 5.19
N MET A 84 4.17 -13.84 5.06
CA MET A 84 3.31 -14.24 6.18
C MET A 84 3.53 -15.72 6.52
N ASP A 85 3.39 -16.03 7.80
CA ASP A 85 3.31 -17.41 8.26
C ASP A 85 2.02 -18.07 7.70
N PRO A 86 2.09 -19.29 7.13
CA PRO A 86 0.92 -19.98 6.59
C PRO A 86 -0.21 -20.20 7.61
N ASP A 87 0.12 -20.43 8.89
CA ASP A 87 -0.87 -20.59 9.94
C ASP A 87 -1.58 -19.25 10.22
N ALA A 88 -0.84 -18.13 10.20
CA ALA A 88 -1.42 -16.80 10.32
C ALA A 88 -2.35 -16.47 9.13
N VAL A 89 -2.00 -16.89 7.91
CA VAL A 89 -2.87 -16.76 6.73
C VAL A 89 -4.17 -17.55 6.93
N ALA A 90 -4.06 -18.81 7.35
CA ALA A 90 -5.24 -19.66 7.58
C ALA A 90 -6.19 -19.05 8.63
N VAL A 91 -5.63 -18.55 9.75
CA VAL A 91 -6.41 -17.85 10.79
C VAL A 91 -7.07 -16.59 10.26
N ALA A 92 -6.37 -15.80 9.45
CA ALA A 92 -6.92 -14.57 8.85
C ALA A 92 -8.07 -14.89 7.88
N GLU A 93 -7.87 -15.87 7.00
CA GLU A 93 -8.90 -16.31 6.05
C GLU A 93 -10.14 -16.84 6.78
N ASP A 94 -9.97 -17.71 7.79
CA ASP A 94 -11.08 -18.28 8.56
C ASP A 94 -11.84 -17.21 9.34
N ALA A 95 -11.15 -16.26 9.95
CA ALA A 95 -11.78 -15.14 10.66
C ALA A 95 -12.61 -14.26 9.71
N MET A 96 -12.08 -13.97 8.51
CA MET A 96 -12.81 -13.23 7.48
C MET A 96 -14.05 -13.99 7.02
N LEU A 97 -13.93 -15.29 6.72
CA LEU A 97 -15.07 -16.14 6.34
C LEU A 97 -16.15 -16.19 7.43
N LEU A 98 -15.74 -16.32 8.71
CA LEU A 98 -16.64 -16.28 9.86
C LEU A 98 -17.43 -14.97 9.96
N CYS A 99 -16.85 -13.88 9.51
CA CYS A 99 -17.49 -12.55 9.47
C CYS A 99 -18.25 -12.28 8.15
N GLY A 100 -18.36 -13.29 7.24
CA GLY A 100 -19.05 -13.14 5.95
C GLY A 100 -18.26 -12.36 4.91
N LEU A 101 -16.95 -12.20 5.10
CA LEU A 101 -16.04 -11.61 4.12
C LEU A 101 -15.45 -12.70 3.22
N ALA A 102 -15.21 -12.36 1.96
CA ALA A 102 -14.42 -13.20 1.06
C ALA A 102 -12.94 -12.77 1.17
N PRO A 103 -12.06 -13.61 1.75
CA PRO A 103 -10.64 -13.27 1.81
C PRO A 103 -9.98 -13.43 0.45
N PHE A 104 -9.04 -12.50 0.15
CA PHE A 104 -8.12 -12.57 -0.97
C PHE A 104 -6.71 -12.63 -0.43
N THR A 105 -5.96 -13.64 -0.82
CA THR A 105 -4.57 -13.78 -0.43
C THR A 105 -3.67 -13.46 -1.61
N TYR A 106 -2.76 -12.52 -1.40
CA TYR A 106 -1.75 -12.15 -2.37
C TYR A 106 -0.47 -12.90 -2.05
N ALA A 107 0.09 -13.57 -3.06
CA ALA A 107 1.32 -14.33 -2.96
C ALA A 107 2.28 -13.94 -4.09
N ILE A 108 3.57 -14.01 -3.83
CA ILE A 108 4.61 -13.68 -4.80
C ILE A 108 5.27 -14.96 -5.30
N ASP A 109 5.38 -15.11 -6.61
CA ASP A 109 6.27 -16.08 -7.24
C ASP A 109 7.66 -15.45 -7.37
N ALA A 110 8.60 -15.90 -6.54
CA ALA A 110 9.97 -15.42 -6.58
C ALA A 110 10.80 -16.28 -7.56
N PRO A 111 11.78 -15.72 -8.25
CA PRO A 111 12.34 -14.36 -8.19
C PRO A 111 11.72 -13.38 -9.20
N GLU A 112 10.92 -13.83 -10.14
CA GLU A 112 10.42 -13.03 -11.27
C GLU A 112 9.27 -12.08 -10.90
N GLY A 113 8.78 -12.17 -9.65
CA GLY A 113 7.92 -11.16 -9.08
C GLY A 113 6.51 -11.11 -9.64
N MET A 114 5.94 -12.21 -10.09
CA MET A 114 4.51 -12.25 -10.40
C MET A 114 3.70 -12.30 -9.10
N LEU A 115 2.82 -11.34 -8.94
CA LEU A 115 1.87 -11.31 -7.83
C LEU A 115 0.63 -12.12 -8.22
N TYR A 116 0.33 -13.13 -7.45
CA TYR A 116 -0.90 -13.91 -7.57
C TYR A 116 -1.89 -13.49 -6.50
N ALA A 117 -3.17 -13.40 -6.86
CA ALA A 117 -4.24 -13.28 -5.90
C ALA A 117 -5.12 -14.54 -5.99
N TYR A 118 -5.41 -15.15 -4.86
CA TYR A 118 -6.37 -16.24 -4.76
C TYR A 118 -7.39 -15.94 -3.65
N GLY A 119 -8.60 -16.45 -3.81
CA GLY A 119 -9.68 -16.20 -2.88
C GLY A 119 -10.30 -17.48 -2.35
N ARG A 120 -10.79 -17.44 -1.10
CA ARG A 120 -11.71 -18.42 -0.54
C ARG A 120 -13.12 -17.89 -0.58
N ILE A 121 -14.08 -18.75 -0.86
CA ILE A 121 -15.50 -18.39 -0.96
C ILE A 121 -16.18 -18.71 0.36
N PRO A 122 -16.94 -17.77 0.97
CA PRO A 122 -17.75 -18.06 2.14
C PRO A 122 -18.72 -19.19 1.89
N GLU A 123 -18.96 -20.01 2.91
CA GLU A 123 -19.95 -21.08 2.86
C GLU A 123 -21.33 -20.51 2.51
N GLY A 124 -22.06 -21.20 1.60
CA GLY A 124 -23.37 -20.74 1.13
C GLY A 124 -23.35 -19.79 -0.08
N ARG A 125 -22.19 -19.33 -0.55
CA ARG A 125 -22.11 -18.65 -1.86
C ARG A 125 -22.00 -19.66 -3.00
N PRO A 126 -22.68 -19.42 -4.15
CA PRO A 126 -22.54 -20.28 -5.33
C PRO A 126 -21.09 -20.36 -5.81
N GLN A 127 -20.63 -21.55 -6.18
CA GLN A 127 -19.25 -21.75 -6.65
C GLN A 127 -18.87 -20.92 -7.90
N TYR A 128 -19.86 -20.38 -8.61
CA TYR A 128 -19.69 -19.70 -9.91
C TYR A 128 -19.87 -18.18 -9.85
N GLU A 129 -20.29 -17.62 -8.71
CA GLU A 129 -20.28 -16.19 -8.45
C GLU A 129 -19.45 -15.87 -7.21
N PRO A 130 -18.16 -16.17 -7.24
CA PRO A 130 -17.31 -16.09 -6.04
C PRO A 130 -17.08 -14.66 -5.57
N LEU A 131 -17.24 -13.69 -6.47
CA LEU A 131 -16.96 -12.29 -6.23
C LEU A 131 -18.14 -11.42 -6.62
N THR A 132 -18.50 -10.48 -5.77
CA THR A 132 -19.36 -9.39 -6.20
C THR A 132 -18.65 -8.58 -7.29
N LYS A 133 -19.40 -7.82 -8.08
CA LYS A 133 -18.83 -6.94 -9.11
C LYS A 133 -17.79 -5.97 -8.51
N ALA A 134 -18.04 -5.46 -7.30
CA ALA A 134 -17.13 -4.55 -6.60
C ALA A 134 -15.85 -5.24 -6.14
N GLU A 135 -15.95 -6.45 -5.53
CA GLU A 135 -14.79 -7.25 -5.13
C GLU A 135 -13.93 -7.60 -6.35
N ARG A 136 -14.56 -7.97 -7.44
CA ARG A 136 -13.90 -8.30 -8.71
C ARG A 136 -13.14 -7.12 -9.28
N ALA A 137 -13.79 -5.94 -9.39
CA ALA A 137 -13.16 -4.72 -9.89
C ALA A 137 -11.96 -4.30 -9.03
N PHE A 138 -12.08 -4.44 -7.71
CA PHE A 138 -11.01 -4.09 -6.79
C PHE A 138 -9.79 -5.02 -6.92
N VAL A 139 -10.00 -6.33 -7.09
CA VAL A 139 -8.90 -7.27 -7.29
C VAL A 139 -8.23 -7.06 -8.65
N ASP A 140 -9.01 -6.80 -9.70
CA ASP A 140 -8.49 -6.51 -11.03
C ASP A 140 -7.66 -5.22 -11.03
N GLU A 141 -8.16 -4.17 -10.39
CA GLU A 141 -7.46 -2.89 -10.29
C GLU A 141 -6.14 -3.01 -9.53
N ARG A 142 -6.12 -3.75 -8.40
CA ARG A 142 -4.91 -3.92 -7.58
C ARG A 142 -3.88 -4.88 -8.17
N SER A 143 -4.32 -5.98 -8.76
CA SER A 143 -3.41 -7.03 -9.22
C SER A 143 -2.97 -6.83 -10.67
N ASN A 144 -3.74 -6.08 -11.46
CA ASN A 144 -3.63 -6.02 -12.93
C ASN A 144 -3.51 -7.43 -13.56
N LEU A 145 -3.95 -8.43 -12.82
CA LEU A 145 -4.02 -9.80 -13.28
C LEU A 145 -5.38 -10.04 -13.90
N PRO A 146 -5.46 -10.60 -15.12
CA PRO A 146 -6.72 -11.07 -15.65
C PRO A 146 -7.37 -12.02 -14.64
N LEU A 147 -8.66 -11.86 -14.37
CA LEU A 147 -9.47 -12.73 -13.49
C LEU A 147 -9.28 -14.23 -13.70
N LYS A 148 -8.82 -14.63 -14.88
CA LYS A 148 -8.46 -16.01 -15.23
C LYS A 148 -7.32 -16.58 -14.37
N LYS A 149 -6.54 -15.73 -13.68
CA LYS A 149 -5.44 -16.13 -12.80
C LYS A 149 -5.79 -16.00 -11.31
N ILE A 150 -7.00 -15.58 -10.97
CA ILE A 150 -7.49 -15.66 -9.60
C ILE A 150 -7.92 -17.10 -9.35
N TYR A 151 -7.08 -17.86 -8.70
CA TYR A 151 -7.39 -19.22 -8.32
C TYR A 151 -8.38 -19.21 -7.16
N LEU A 152 -9.60 -19.71 -7.40
CA LEU A 152 -10.69 -19.80 -6.43
C LEU A 152 -10.47 -20.86 -5.34
N ARG A 153 -9.31 -21.48 -5.28
CA ARG A 153 -8.91 -22.41 -4.23
C ARG A 153 -7.51 -22.06 -3.76
N SER A 154 -7.40 -21.89 -2.46
CA SER A 154 -6.11 -21.84 -1.81
C SER A 154 -5.28 -23.07 -2.17
N ASN A 155 -4.18 -22.86 -2.89
CA ASN A 155 -3.07 -23.77 -2.83
C ASN A 155 -1.91 -23.02 -2.17
N PRO A 156 -1.90 -22.94 -0.83
CA PRO A 156 -0.89 -22.19 -0.08
C PRO A 156 0.53 -22.74 -0.26
N GLY A 157 0.68 -23.86 -0.97
CA GLY A 157 1.97 -24.50 -1.20
C GLY A 157 2.75 -24.01 -2.41
N VAL A 158 2.19 -23.13 -3.26
CA VAL A 158 2.83 -22.76 -4.54
C VAL A 158 3.61 -21.46 -4.44
N CYS A 159 3.09 -20.44 -3.77
CA CYS A 159 3.73 -19.13 -3.67
C CYS A 159 3.66 -18.58 -2.25
N PRO A 160 4.75 -17.96 -1.75
CA PRO A 160 4.76 -17.34 -0.43
C PRO A 160 3.74 -16.20 -0.29
N PRO A 161 2.83 -16.26 0.69
CA PRO A 161 1.80 -15.24 0.91
C PRO A 161 2.39 -13.99 1.60
N LEU A 162 1.89 -12.80 1.25
CA LEU A 162 2.34 -11.55 1.87
C LEU A 162 1.21 -10.65 2.35
N LEU A 163 -0.02 -10.89 1.93
CA LEU A 163 -1.19 -10.10 2.31
C LEU A 163 -2.43 -10.97 2.26
N VAL A 164 -3.25 -10.94 3.30
CA VAL A 164 -4.65 -11.39 3.26
C VAL A 164 -5.55 -10.16 3.37
N PHE A 165 -6.49 -10.03 2.45
CA PHE A 165 -7.28 -8.84 2.28
C PHE A 165 -8.76 -9.18 2.18
N GLY A 166 -9.61 -8.37 2.82
CA GLY A 166 -11.06 -8.53 2.78
C GLY A 166 -11.80 -7.20 2.61
N ILE A 167 -12.94 -7.27 1.93
CA ILE A 167 -13.86 -6.15 1.73
C ILE A 167 -15.22 -6.50 2.33
N GLY A 168 -15.83 -5.57 3.05
CA GLY A 168 -17.18 -5.75 3.56
C GLY A 168 -17.74 -4.46 4.15
N ASN A 169 -18.80 -4.55 4.95
CA ASN A 169 -19.22 -3.41 5.73
C ASN A 169 -18.28 -3.19 6.93
N ARG A 170 -18.30 -1.99 7.50
CA ARG A 170 -17.39 -1.61 8.56
C ARG A 170 -17.44 -2.56 9.76
N ALA A 171 -18.62 -2.99 10.19
CA ALA A 171 -18.77 -3.89 11.33
C ALA A 171 -18.17 -5.29 11.06
N GLN A 172 -18.26 -5.80 9.83
CA GLN A 172 -17.65 -7.07 9.44
C GLN A 172 -16.13 -7.00 9.47
N VAL A 173 -15.54 -5.95 8.90
CA VAL A 173 -14.07 -5.79 8.85
C VAL A 173 -13.48 -5.53 10.25
N ASP A 174 -14.12 -4.72 11.08
CA ASP A 174 -13.68 -4.47 12.45
C ASP A 174 -13.73 -5.75 13.29
N LYS A 175 -14.81 -6.56 13.15
CA LYS A 175 -14.94 -7.84 13.83
C LYS A 175 -13.87 -8.85 13.38
N ALA A 176 -13.62 -8.95 12.07
CA ALA A 176 -12.60 -9.84 11.54
C ALA A 176 -11.20 -9.44 12.05
N ALA A 177 -10.87 -8.15 12.00
CA ALA A 177 -9.62 -7.63 12.52
C ALA A 177 -9.40 -7.96 14.00
N ALA A 178 -10.42 -7.77 14.84
CA ALA A 178 -10.34 -8.09 16.26
C ALA A 178 -10.11 -9.59 16.51
N ILE A 179 -10.76 -10.48 15.75
CA ILE A 179 -10.55 -11.93 15.86
C ILE A 179 -9.12 -12.30 15.46
N ILE A 180 -8.61 -11.72 14.36
CA ILE A 180 -7.28 -12.02 13.84
C ILE A 180 -6.21 -11.59 14.86
N GLN A 181 -6.26 -10.35 15.32
CA GLN A 181 -5.31 -9.78 16.29
C GLN A 181 -5.27 -10.53 17.62
N ALA A 182 -6.39 -11.13 18.04
CA ALA A 182 -6.46 -11.93 19.26
C ALA A 182 -5.84 -13.32 19.12
N LYS A 183 -5.60 -13.82 17.90
CA LYS A 183 -5.21 -15.21 17.65
C LYS A 183 -3.80 -15.38 17.14
N VAL A 184 -3.29 -14.41 16.38
CA VAL A 184 -1.98 -14.51 15.72
C VAL A 184 -1.24 -13.18 15.80
N ASP A 185 0.10 -13.27 15.86
CA ASP A 185 0.97 -12.11 15.72
C ASP A 185 1.03 -11.70 14.24
N CYS A 186 0.50 -10.52 13.95
CA CYS A 186 0.43 -9.98 12.59
C CYS A 186 0.19 -8.46 12.64
N SER A 187 0.47 -7.80 11.53
CA SER A 187 0.06 -6.41 11.30
C SER A 187 -1.31 -6.38 10.65
N VAL A 188 -2.26 -5.66 11.24
CA VAL A 188 -3.62 -5.49 10.69
C VAL A 188 -3.88 -4.03 10.44
N SER A 189 -4.32 -3.71 9.23
CA SER A 189 -4.80 -2.38 8.82
C SER A 189 -6.29 -2.44 8.50
N VAL A 190 -7.07 -1.53 9.08
CA VAL A 190 -8.51 -1.39 8.80
C VAL A 190 -8.79 0.05 8.40
N TYR A 191 -9.44 0.22 7.26
CA TYR A 191 -9.81 1.56 6.77
C TYR A 191 -11.15 1.55 6.04
N GLY A 192 -11.76 2.73 5.90
CA GLY A 192 -13.02 2.91 5.19
C GLY A 192 -12.81 3.29 3.73
N ASP A 193 -13.86 3.13 2.94
CA ASP A 193 -13.93 3.66 1.59
C ASP A 193 -14.29 5.15 1.65
N VAL A 194 -13.53 6.00 0.97
CA VAL A 194 -13.74 7.45 0.96
C VAL A 194 -15.07 7.84 0.31
N PHE A 195 -15.56 7.04 -0.63
CA PHE A 195 -16.79 7.29 -1.39
C PHE A 195 -18.01 6.56 -0.82
N ASN A 196 -17.79 5.54 0.03
CA ASN A 196 -18.85 4.75 0.64
C ASN A 196 -18.52 4.47 2.11
N PRO A 197 -19.04 5.30 3.05
CA PRO A 197 -18.74 5.17 4.49
C PRO A 197 -19.11 3.82 5.11
N ASP A 198 -20.08 3.10 4.53
CA ASP A 198 -20.49 1.79 5.01
C ASP A 198 -19.54 0.67 4.61
N LYS A 199 -18.64 0.94 3.65
CA LYS A 199 -17.68 -0.01 3.15
C LYS A 199 -16.35 0.09 3.89
N GLY A 200 -15.81 -1.05 4.28
CA GLY A 200 -14.52 -1.16 4.95
C GLY A 200 -13.62 -2.18 4.27
N PHE A 201 -12.34 -2.04 4.57
CA PHE A 201 -11.27 -2.90 4.13
C PHE A 201 -10.47 -3.39 5.32
N VAL A 202 -10.05 -4.64 5.29
CA VAL A 202 -9.11 -5.21 6.24
C VAL A 202 -7.93 -5.81 5.48
N GLU A 203 -6.74 -5.43 5.86
CA GLU A 203 -5.48 -5.95 5.33
C GLU A 203 -4.67 -6.58 6.47
N VAL A 204 -4.16 -7.79 6.24
CA VAL A 204 -3.38 -8.54 7.21
C VAL A 204 -2.03 -8.88 6.59
N PHE A 205 -0.97 -8.57 7.30
CA PHE A 205 0.42 -8.73 6.87
C PHE A 205 1.24 -9.49 7.91
N ALA A 206 2.45 -9.87 7.55
CA ALA A 206 3.45 -10.35 8.51
C ALA A 206 3.67 -9.33 9.64
N PRO A 207 4.10 -9.78 10.84
CA PRO A 207 4.37 -8.89 11.97
C PRO A 207 5.33 -7.75 11.60
N GLY A 208 5.02 -6.54 12.06
CA GLY A 208 5.85 -5.35 11.86
C GLY A 208 5.77 -4.72 10.47
N VAL A 209 4.99 -5.26 9.54
CA VAL A 209 4.76 -4.63 8.24
C VAL A 209 3.96 -3.34 8.40
N SER A 210 4.50 -2.25 7.90
CA SER A 210 3.85 -0.94 7.79
C SER A 210 4.64 -0.04 6.84
N LYS A 211 4.02 1.02 6.32
CA LYS A 211 4.76 2.07 5.60
C LYS A 211 5.90 2.64 6.46
N GLY A 212 5.68 2.80 7.77
CA GLY A 212 6.67 3.32 8.71
C GLY A 212 7.92 2.45 8.83
N ALA A 213 7.75 1.15 9.03
CA ALA A 213 8.87 0.21 9.08
C ALA A 213 9.65 0.19 7.76
N ALA A 214 8.93 0.22 6.64
CA ALA A 214 9.54 0.18 5.31
C ALA A 214 10.35 1.45 4.98
N VAL A 215 9.85 2.65 5.32
CA VAL A 215 10.60 3.90 5.07
C VAL A 215 11.86 3.98 5.92
N LEU A 216 11.84 3.49 7.18
CA LEU A 216 13.04 3.43 8.02
C LEU A 216 14.07 2.44 7.47
N ALA A 217 13.63 1.27 7.03
CA ALA A 217 14.52 0.29 6.42
C ALA A 217 15.14 0.84 5.13
N LEU A 218 14.36 1.53 4.30
CA LEU A 218 14.84 2.15 3.07
C LEU A 218 15.79 3.32 3.35
N LYS A 219 15.48 4.21 4.31
CA LYS A 219 16.40 5.29 4.77
C LYS A 219 17.76 4.70 5.14
N LYS A 220 17.76 3.64 5.96
CA LYS A 220 18.99 2.96 6.37
C LYS A 220 19.74 2.34 5.19
N ARG A 221 19.03 1.65 4.28
CA ARG A 221 19.61 1.01 3.06
C ARG A 221 20.31 2.04 2.17
N LEU A 222 19.71 3.23 2.02
CA LEU A 222 20.22 4.30 1.17
C LEU A 222 21.27 5.21 1.87
N GLY A 223 21.46 5.05 3.17
CA GLY A 223 22.36 5.91 3.96
C GLY A 223 21.89 7.38 4.00
N ALA A 224 20.58 7.62 3.90
CA ALA A 224 20.04 8.97 3.93
C ALA A 224 20.08 9.55 5.35
N ASP A 225 20.52 10.81 5.45
CA ASP A 225 20.66 11.52 6.73
C ASP A 225 19.29 11.92 7.29
N ARG A 226 18.39 12.38 6.41
CA ARG A 226 17.08 12.94 6.76
C ARG A 226 15.96 12.19 6.01
N LEU A 227 14.82 12.05 6.68
CA LEU A 227 13.59 11.47 6.13
C LEU A 227 12.46 12.50 6.16
N VAL A 228 11.90 12.81 5.00
CA VAL A 228 10.71 13.65 4.84
C VAL A 228 9.62 12.79 4.22
N VAL A 229 8.44 12.75 4.83
CA VAL A 229 7.32 11.95 4.31
C VAL A 229 6.09 12.82 4.07
N PHE A 230 5.30 12.41 3.08
CA PHE A 230 4.06 13.09 2.69
C PHE A 230 2.89 12.10 2.76
N GLY A 231 1.77 12.53 3.36
CA GLY A 231 0.58 11.69 3.50
C GLY A 231 -0.70 12.50 3.66
N ASP A 232 -1.83 11.79 3.50
CA ASP A 232 -3.17 12.38 3.63
C ASP A 232 -4.12 11.57 4.49
N SER A 233 -3.88 10.29 4.70
CA SER A 233 -4.83 9.36 5.30
C SER A 233 -4.22 8.50 6.42
N HIS A 234 -5.08 7.76 7.11
CA HIS A 234 -4.71 7.03 8.33
C HIS A 234 -3.56 6.03 8.13
N ASN A 235 -3.46 5.38 6.96
CA ASN A 235 -2.38 4.43 6.65
C ASN A 235 -1.00 5.08 6.52
N ASP A 236 -0.93 6.43 6.46
CA ASP A 236 0.31 7.20 6.41
C ASP A 236 0.86 7.55 7.78
N MET A 237 0.01 7.49 8.82
CA MET A 237 0.40 7.87 10.18
C MET A 237 1.63 7.10 10.67
N ALA A 238 1.75 5.82 10.28
CA ALA A 238 2.91 5.01 10.64
C ALA A 238 4.23 5.54 10.06
N MET A 239 4.25 6.06 8.82
CA MET A 239 5.47 6.66 8.26
C MET A 239 5.69 8.09 8.77
N MET A 240 4.62 8.83 9.05
CA MET A 240 4.71 10.18 9.62
C MET A 240 5.30 10.16 11.04
N SER A 241 4.97 9.16 11.85
CA SER A 241 5.46 9.03 13.22
C SER A 241 6.97 8.79 13.33
N VAL A 242 7.61 8.33 12.27
CA VAL A 242 9.05 7.99 12.24
C VAL A 242 9.88 8.94 11.39
N ALA A 243 9.26 9.93 10.78
CA ALA A 243 9.93 10.90 9.90
C ALA A 243 10.61 12.02 10.70
N ASP A 244 11.71 12.54 10.16
CA ASP A 244 12.33 13.77 10.68
C ASP A 244 11.46 14.99 10.36
N THR A 245 10.70 14.94 9.24
CA THR A 245 9.69 15.93 8.87
C THR A 245 8.46 15.20 8.29
N ALA A 246 7.33 15.33 8.95
CA ALA A 246 6.05 14.80 8.50
C ALA A 246 5.24 15.92 7.84
N VAL A 247 4.89 15.76 6.56
CA VAL A 247 4.16 16.77 5.77
C VAL A 247 2.78 16.24 5.42
N ALA A 248 1.73 16.91 5.88
CA ALA A 248 0.37 16.64 5.45
C ALA A 248 -0.02 17.54 4.27
N VAL A 249 -0.71 16.99 3.28
CA VAL A 249 -1.35 17.82 2.25
C VAL A 249 -2.60 18.50 2.81
N ALA A 250 -3.00 19.64 2.23
CA ALA A 250 -4.13 20.42 2.74
C ALA A 250 -5.48 19.67 2.70
N ASN A 251 -5.63 18.66 1.87
CA ASN A 251 -6.81 17.77 1.83
C ASN A 251 -6.73 16.58 2.79
N ALA A 252 -5.64 16.41 3.55
CA ALA A 252 -5.48 15.33 4.51
C ALA A 252 -6.56 15.34 5.61
N THR A 253 -6.78 14.19 6.23
CA THR A 253 -7.69 14.05 7.36
C THR A 253 -7.21 14.87 8.57
N ALA A 254 -8.13 15.17 9.50
CA ALA A 254 -7.81 15.97 10.69
C ALA A 254 -6.71 15.33 11.55
N ASP A 255 -6.75 13.99 11.72
CA ASP A 255 -5.77 13.24 12.52
C ASP A 255 -4.37 13.28 11.89
N VAL A 256 -4.29 13.16 10.58
CA VAL A 256 -3.02 13.27 9.84
C VAL A 256 -2.44 14.68 9.94
N LYS A 257 -3.29 15.72 9.79
CA LYS A 257 -2.85 17.10 9.98
C LYS A 257 -2.38 17.39 11.39
N ALA A 258 -3.03 16.79 12.40
CA ALA A 258 -2.62 16.95 13.80
C ALA A 258 -1.25 16.32 14.11
N MET A 259 -0.85 15.29 13.36
CA MET A 259 0.45 14.63 13.49
C MET A 259 1.55 15.31 12.67
N ALA A 260 1.19 16.07 11.65
CA ALA A 260 2.14 16.67 10.72
C ALA A 260 2.97 17.78 11.35
N THR A 261 4.26 17.83 11.00
CA THR A 261 5.17 18.94 11.32
C THR A 261 4.83 20.17 10.46
N VAL A 262 4.40 19.92 9.21
CA VAL A 262 4.09 20.95 8.21
C VAL A 262 2.81 20.54 7.46
N ILE A 263 1.98 21.53 7.14
CA ILE A 263 0.85 21.35 6.21
C ILE A 263 1.21 22.12 4.93
N THR A 264 1.26 21.40 3.80
CA THR A 264 1.51 21.99 2.47
C THR A 264 0.20 22.27 1.72
N GLY A 265 0.25 22.65 0.46
CA GLY A 265 -0.94 22.86 -0.39
C GLY A 265 -1.72 21.57 -0.64
N ARG A 266 -2.78 21.67 -1.48
CA ARG A 266 -3.59 20.51 -1.86
C ARG A 266 -2.82 19.59 -2.81
N ASN A 267 -3.18 18.31 -2.83
CA ASN A 267 -2.62 17.33 -3.78
C ASN A 267 -2.79 17.76 -5.26
N THR A 268 -3.86 18.50 -5.58
CA THR A 268 -4.13 19.02 -6.93
C THR A 268 -3.27 20.23 -7.34
N GLU A 269 -2.41 20.71 -6.45
CA GLU A 269 -1.57 21.92 -6.66
C GLU A 269 -0.09 21.58 -6.82
N SER A 270 0.25 20.32 -7.12
CA SER A 270 1.65 19.84 -7.19
C SER A 270 2.45 20.10 -5.89
N SER A 271 1.73 20.17 -4.77
CA SER A 271 2.26 20.69 -3.51
C SER A 271 3.40 19.86 -2.93
N VAL A 272 3.38 18.53 -3.13
CA VAL A 272 4.48 17.63 -2.73
C VAL A 272 5.76 17.98 -3.48
N ALA A 273 5.71 18.04 -4.81
CA ALA A 273 6.87 18.34 -5.64
C ALA A 273 7.43 19.74 -5.36
N ARG A 274 6.57 20.75 -5.26
CA ARG A 274 6.97 22.13 -4.91
C ARG A 274 7.61 22.22 -3.53
N PHE A 275 7.09 21.45 -2.55
CA PHE A 275 7.71 21.39 -1.24
C PHE A 275 9.13 20.83 -1.34
N ILE A 276 9.33 19.72 -2.05
CA ILE A 276 10.64 19.08 -2.23
C ILE A 276 11.61 20.03 -2.95
N GLU A 277 11.15 20.73 -3.99
CA GLU A 277 11.97 21.72 -4.72
C GLU A 277 12.46 22.83 -3.79
N ALA A 278 11.59 23.39 -2.95
CA ALA A 278 11.87 24.50 -2.05
C ALA A 278 12.63 24.11 -0.76
N ASP A 279 12.59 22.85 -0.35
CA ASP A 279 13.25 22.35 0.87
C ASP A 279 14.79 22.42 0.69
N LYS A 280 15.49 23.00 1.68
CA LYS A 280 16.93 23.29 1.60
C LYS A 280 17.78 22.31 2.39
#